data_a69661e02566e6b07af1771967a89043
#
_entry.id   a69661e02566e6b07af1771967a89043
#
_cell.length_a   1.000
_cell.length_b   1.000
_cell.length_c   1.000
_cell.angle_alpha   90.00
_cell.angle_beta   90.00
_cell.angle_gamma   90.00
#
_symmetry.space_group_name_H-M   'P 1'
#
loop_
_entity.id
_entity.type
_entity.pdbx_description
1 polymer ?
#
loop_
_entity_poly.entity_id
_entity_poly.type
_entity_poly.pdbx_seq_one_letter_code
_entity_poly.pdbx_strand_id
1 'polypeptide(L)'
;MQQIVPESRILFYTCDYKYKNASCMNDTNIIPIENHPLKPFIPQNTRMLMLGSFPPKKIRWSMNFYYPNLQNDMWRIFGLVFFGDKDHFLDDTKLFDKNRITVFLEEKGIALSDTARSVKRLKDNASDKFLEVVEAADINTLLEQMPMCKAVVITGQKATEILSDLVSSAIPPVGSFVEFEYQSRKMRFYRMPSSSRAYPKPLSEKAAVYARMFEELGLL
;
A
#
# COMPACT_ATOMS: atom_id res chain seq x y z
N MET A 1 76.20 -8.15 29.16
CA MET A 1 76.29 -8.14 27.68
C MET A 1 74.92 -7.62 27.18
N GLN A 2 74.84 -6.32 26.90
CA GLN A 2 73.64 -5.70 26.33
C GLN A 2 73.91 -5.51 24.85
N GLN A 3 73.01 -6.04 24.00
CA GLN A 3 73.03 -5.79 22.56
C GLN A 3 72.05 -4.68 22.26
N ILE A 4 72.57 -3.62 21.66
CA ILE A 4 71.89 -2.44 21.16
C ILE A 4 71.39 -2.78 19.75
N VAL A 5 70.10 -2.53 19.49
CA VAL A 5 69.48 -2.62 18.17
C VAL A 5 69.31 -1.23 17.59
N PRO A 6 69.70 -0.94 16.34
CA PRO A 6 69.66 0.43 15.81
C PRO A 6 68.27 0.82 15.25
N GLU A 7 67.98 2.09 15.43
CA GLU A 7 66.81 2.79 14.84
C GLU A 7 66.82 2.75 13.31
N SER A 8 65.73 2.30 12.72
CA SER A 8 65.48 2.43 11.29
C SER A 8 64.76 3.73 10.96
N ARG A 9 65.46 4.59 10.23
CA ARG A 9 64.98 5.86 9.65
C ARG A 9 63.81 5.57 8.70
N ILE A 10 62.68 6.25 8.94
CA ILE A 10 61.55 6.33 7.99
C ILE A 10 61.88 7.43 6.98
N LEU A 11 62.12 7.04 5.72
CA LEU A 11 62.22 7.98 4.61
C LEU A 11 60.81 8.39 4.15
N PHE A 12 60.50 9.66 4.27
CA PHE A 12 59.36 10.26 3.61
C PHE A 12 59.67 10.43 2.11
N TYR A 13 59.01 9.63 1.28
CA TYR A 13 58.93 9.86 -0.16
C TYR A 13 57.74 10.80 -0.43
N THR A 14 57.98 12.05 -0.77
CA THR A 14 57.00 12.93 -1.44
C THR A 14 56.87 12.45 -2.87
N CYS A 15 55.75 11.87 -3.20
CA CYS A 15 55.42 11.55 -4.60
C CYS A 15 54.40 12.57 -5.09
N ASP A 16 54.89 13.64 -5.68
CA ASP A 16 54.09 14.50 -6.55
C ASP A 16 53.66 13.73 -7.79
N TYR A 17 52.41 13.25 -7.81
CA TYR A 17 51.79 12.73 -9.02
C TYR A 17 50.55 13.55 -9.35
N LYS A 18 50.70 14.39 -10.36
CA LYS A 18 49.62 15.01 -11.13
C LYS A 18 48.75 13.88 -11.71
N TYR A 19 47.58 13.63 -11.08
CA TYR A 19 46.47 12.97 -11.76
C TYR A 19 45.38 14.00 -12.06
N LYS A 20 45.43 14.50 -13.30
CA LYS A 20 44.26 15.08 -13.97
C LYS A 20 43.32 13.95 -14.33
N ASN A 21 42.04 14.18 -13.99
CA ASN A 21 40.88 13.48 -14.57
C ASN A 21 40.77 11.98 -14.32
N ALA A 22 40.29 11.61 -13.10
CA ALA A 22 39.43 10.46 -12.93
C ALA A 22 38.06 11.00 -12.48
N SER A 23 37.14 11.12 -13.43
CA SER A 23 35.72 11.28 -13.13
C SER A 23 35.32 10.09 -12.25
N CYS A 24 35.03 10.31 -10.98
CA CYS A 24 34.33 9.37 -10.12
C CYS A 24 32.92 9.16 -10.71
N MET A 25 32.81 8.28 -11.69
CA MET A 25 31.56 7.62 -12.06
C MET A 25 31.33 6.53 -11.02
N ASN A 26 30.66 6.88 -9.94
CA ASN A 26 29.92 5.96 -9.09
C ASN A 26 28.85 6.73 -8.32
N ASP A 27 27.98 7.46 -9.05
CA ASP A 27 26.61 7.66 -8.58
C ASP A 27 25.84 6.35 -8.83
N THR A 28 26.04 5.39 -7.97
CA THR A 28 25.01 4.38 -7.77
C THR A 28 23.81 5.15 -7.22
N ASN A 29 22.84 5.40 -8.07
CA ASN A 29 21.56 6.02 -7.74
C ASN A 29 20.84 5.09 -6.74
N ILE A 30 21.23 5.17 -5.45
CA ILE A 30 20.63 4.38 -4.39
C ILE A 30 19.21 4.90 -4.21
N ILE A 31 18.23 4.14 -4.74
CA ILE A 31 16.81 4.45 -4.56
C ILE A 31 16.47 4.29 -3.07
N PRO A 32 16.01 5.36 -2.40
CA PRO A 32 15.72 5.30 -0.96
C PRO A 32 14.55 4.36 -0.68
N ILE A 33 14.62 3.70 0.49
CA ILE A 33 13.50 2.92 1.01
C ILE A 33 12.49 3.89 1.64
N GLU A 34 11.24 3.80 1.19
CA GLU A 34 10.11 4.53 1.76
C GLU A 34 9.35 3.60 2.73
N ASN A 35 9.25 4.00 4.00
CA ASN A 35 8.42 3.29 4.98
C ASN A 35 6.97 3.75 4.89
N HIS A 36 6.02 2.82 5.17
CA HIS A 36 4.60 3.12 5.14
C HIS A 36 4.24 4.19 6.19
N PRO A 37 3.65 5.33 5.76
CA PRO A 37 3.45 6.48 6.66
C PRO A 37 2.21 6.38 7.54
N LEU A 38 1.33 5.41 7.29
CA LEU A 38 0.08 5.22 8.03
C LEU A 38 0.13 3.91 8.83
N LYS A 39 -0.52 3.91 9.99
CA LYS A 39 -0.85 2.68 10.72
C LYS A 39 -2.12 2.06 10.15
N PRO A 40 -2.32 0.73 10.25
CA PRO A 40 -3.58 0.10 9.91
C PRO A 40 -4.75 0.77 10.64
N PHE A 41 -5.85 0.97 9.93
CA PHE A 41 -7.11 1.44 10.51
C PHE A 41 -8.01 0.23 10.76
N ILE A 42 -8.28 -0.08 12.02
CA ILE A 42 -8.98 -1.31 12.43
C ILE A 42 -10.13 -0.93 13.37
N PRO A 43 -11.37 -0.78 12.85
CA PRO A 43 -12.57 -0.65 13.68
C PRO A 43 -12.78 -1.87 14.60
N GLN A 44 -13.35 -1.65 15.77
CA GLN A 44 -13.57 -2.71 16.76
C GLN A 44 -14.38 -3.89 16.21
N ASN A 45 -15.41 -3.61 15.39
CA ASN A 45 -16.30 -4.61 14.79
C ASN A 45 -15.94 -4.89 13.33
N THR A 46 -14.66 -5.04 13.01
CA THR A 46 -14.21 -5.23 11.64
C THR A 46 -14.79 -6.50 11.03
N ARG A 47 -15.53 -6.33 9.92
CA ARG A 47 -16.16 -7.38 9.12
C ARG A 47 -15.40 -7.67 7.82
N MET A 48 -14.68 -6.66 7.33
CA MET A 48 -13.95 -6.70 6.06
C MET A 48 -12.64 -5.92 6.18
N LEU A 49 -11.54 -6.47 5.65
CA LEU A 49 -10.25 -5.79 5.52
C LEU A 49 -10.02 -5.44 4.05
N MET A 50 -9.86 -4.16 3.75
CA MET A 50 -9.42 -3.71 2.43
C MET A 50 -7.92 -3.45 2.42
N LEU A 51 -7.24 -3.94 1.38
CA LEU A 51 -5.81 -3.79 1.20
C LEU A 51 -5.51 -3.11 -0.15
N GLY A 52 -4.76 -2.02 -0.09
CA GLY A 52 -4.05 -1.47 -1.23
C GLY A 52 -2.63 -2.03 -1.32
N SER A 53 -1.81 -1.43 -2.16
CA SER A 53 -0.38 -1.78 -2.30
C SER A 53 0.50 -0.91 -1.41
N PHE A 54 0.52 0.39 -1.69
CA PHE A 54 1.29 1.42 -0.98
C PHE A 54 0.80 2.82 -1.39
N PRO A 55 0.75 3.81 -0.50
CA PRO A 55 0.22 5.13 -0.84
C PRO A 55 1.15 5.90 -1.81
N PRO A 56 0.60 6.85 -2.60
CA PRO A 56 1.40 7.76 -3.40
C PRO A 56 2.21 8.72 -2.52
N LYS A 57 3.19 9.43 -3.09
CA LYS A 57 3.95 10.47 -2.38
C LYS A 57 3.01 11.51 -1.74
N LYS A 58 3.38 12.01 -0.54
CA LYS A 58 2.56 12.93 0.26
C LYS A 58 2.12 14.21 -0.48
N ILE A 59 2.88 14.67 -1.47
CA ILE A 59 2.50 15.83 -2.29
C ILE A 59 1.19 15.62 -3.07
N ARG A 60 0.75 14.37 -3.25
CA ARG A 60 -0.50 14.00 -3.93
C ARG A 60 -1.68 13.79 -2.97
N TRP A 61 -1.48 14.01 -1.67
CA TRP A 61 -2.49 13.75 -0.65
C TRP A 61 -3.39 14.96 -0.45
N SER A 62 -4.70 14.74 -0.43
CA SER A 62 -5.71 15.70 -0.02
C SER A 62 -6.08 15.55 1.47
N MET A 63 -5.74 14.39 2.08
CA MET A 63 -5.95 14.12 3.50
C MET A 63 -4.88 13.16 4.03
N ASN A 64 -4.65 13.15 5.34
CA ASN A 64 -3.72 12.20 5.98
C ASN A 64 -4.42 10.90 6.36
N PHE A 65 -4.81 10.10 5.34
CA PHE A 65 -5.49 8.81 5.50
C PHE A 65 -5.31 7.95 4.23
N TYR A 66 -5.97 6.79 4.17
CA TYR A 66 -5.93 5.87 3.03
C TYR A 66 -6.62 6.45 1.79
N TYR A 67 -6.15 6.05 0.60
CA TYR A 67 -6.64 6.55 -0.70
C TYR A 67 -6.71 8.09 -0.76
N PRO A 68 -5.61 8.79 -0.40
CA PRO A 68 -5.62 10.23 -0.17
C PRO A 68 -5.69 11.07 -1.44
N ASN A 69 -5.39 10.49 -2.60
CA ASN A 69 -5.28 11.22 -3.86
C ASN A 69 -6.66 11.45 -4.49
N LEU A 70 -7.02 12.69 -4.79
CA LEU A 70 -8.26 13.04 -5.49
C LEU A 70 -8.38 12.41 -6.89
N GLN A 71 -7.27 11.93 -7.47
CA GLN A 71 -7.25 11.14 -8.71
C GLN A 71 -7.50 9.65 -8.48
N ASN A 72 -7.81 9.24 -7.24
CA ASN A 72 -8.28 7.91 -6.90
C ASN A 72 -9.78 7.96 -6.63
N ASP A 73 -10.53 7.02 -7.18
CA ASP A 73 -11.99 7.01 -7.12
C ASP A 73 -12.55 6.26 -5.90
N MET A 74 -11.71 5.72 -5.00
CA MET A 74 -12.21 4.86 -3.90
C MET A 74 -13.35 5.51 -3.12
N TRP A 75 -13.16 6.72 -2.62
CA TRP A 75 -14.19 7.39 -1.83
C TRP A 75 -15.39 7.83 -2.67
N ARG A 76 -15.22 8.04 -4.00
CA ARG A 76 -16.33 8.28 -4.93
C ARG A 76 -17.14 7.02 -5.21
N ILE A 77 -16.47 5.85 -5.30
CA ILE A 77 -17.14 4.55 -5.38
C ILE A 77 -18.00 4.33 -4.15
N PHE A 78 -17.43 4.53 -2.96
CA PHE A 78 -18.16 4.40 -1.70
C PHE A 78 -19.33 5.39 -1.61
N GLY A 79 -19.12 6.65 -1.97
CA GLY A 79 -20.18 7.65 -2.01
C GLY A 79 -21.35 7.25 -2.91
N LEU A 80 -21.05 6.78 -4.14
CA LEU A 80 -22.09 6.29 -5.05
C LEU A 80 -22.83 5.07 -4.51
N VAL A 81 -22.11 4.10 -3.97
CA VAL A 81 -22.69 2.82 -3.53
C VAL A 81 -23.57 2.99 -2.29
N PHE A 82 -23.11 3.73 -1.28
CA PHE A 82 -23.80 3.83 -0.01
C PHE A 82 -24.76 5.00 0.11
N PHE A 83 -24.56 6.06 -0.69
CA PHE A 83 -25.31 7.33 -0.55
C PHE A 83 -25.90 7.83 -1.88
N GLY A 84 -25.61 7.18 -3.01
CA GLY A 84 -26.03 7.67 -4.32
C GLY A 84 -25.33 8.95 -4.79
N ASP A 85 -24.34 9.41 -4.04
CA ASP A 85 -23.60 10.65 -4.29
C ASP A 85 -22.09 10.41 -4.32
N LYS A 86 -21.48 10.59 -5.51
CA LYS A 86 -20.03 10.40 -5.69
C LYS A 86 -19.17 11.38 -4.88
N ASP A 87 -19.74 12.51 -4.50
CA ASP A 87 -19.02 13.58 -3.81
C ASP A 87 -19.33 13.61 -2.29
N HIS A 88 -20.08 12.61 -1.78
CA HIS A 88 -20.49 12.50 -0.37
C HIS A 88 -19.34 12.68 0.62
N PHE A 89 -18.16 12.16 0.30
CA PHE A 89 -16.97 12.22 1.16
C PHE A 89 -16.05 13.42 0.88
N LEU A 90 -16.51 14.41 0.11
CA LEU A 90 -15.80 15.68 -0.03
C LEU A 90 -16.32 16.71 0.99
N ASP A 91 -15.42 17.55 1.48
CA ASP A 91 -15.75 18.75 2.25
C ASP A 91 -16.10 19.92 1.32
N ASP A 92 -16.41 21.08 1.92
CA ASP A 92 -16.76 22.31 1.19
C ASP A 92 -15.60 22.83 0.33
N THR A 93 -14.36 22.45 0.65
CA THR A 93 -13.15 22.82 -0.12
C THR A 93 -12.85 21.84 -1.25
N LYS A 94 -13.71 20.83 -1.47
CA LYS A 94 -13.55 19.75 -2.46
C LYS A 94 -12.37 18.81 -2.19
N LEU A 95 -11.92 18.73 -0.94
CA LEU A 95 -10.96 17.74 -0.46
C LEU A 95 -11.71 16.59 0.23
N PHE A 96 -11.06 15.44 0.39
CA PHE A 96 -11.66 14.33 1.12
C PHE A 96 -11.77 14.63 2.63
N ASP A 97 -12.97 14.48 3.18
CA ASP A 97 -13.27 14.63 4.60
C ASP A 97 -12.90 13.34 5.35
N LYS A 98 -11.72 13.35 5.97
CA LYS A 98 -11.22 12.21 6.74
C LYS A 98 -12.19 11.81 7.87
N ASN A 99 -12.78 12.77 8.58
CA ASN A 99 -13.65 12.48 9.73
C ASN A 99 -14.92 11.77 9.28
N ARG A 100 -15.56 12.25 8.22
CA ARG A 100 -16.74 11.61 7.63
C ARG A 100 -16.43 10.21 7.14
N ILE A 101 -15.27 10.01 6.51
CA ILE A 101 -14.80 8.70 6.05
C ILE A 101 -14.56 7.75 7.23
N THR A 102 -13.87 8.18 8.29
CA THR A 102 -13.55 7.29 9.42
C THR A 102 -14.78 6.88 10.18
N VAL A 103 -15.73 7.80 10.44
CA VAL A 103 -17.02 7.47 11.07
C VAL A 103 -17.76 6.42 10.24
N PHE A 104 -17.88 6.61 8.94
CA PHE A 104 -18.51 5.65 8.03
C PHE A 104 -17.84 4.27 8.09
N LEU A 105 -16.51 4.21 8.07
CA LEU A 105 -15.77 2.94 8.11
C LEU A 105 -15.95 2.22 9.45
N GLU A 106 -16.01 2.95 10.56
CA GLU A 106 -16.31 2.42 11.89
C GLU A 106 -17.72 1.82 11.95
N GLU A 107 -18.72 2.54 11.45
CA GLU A 107 -20.11 2.07 11.40
C GLU A 107 -20.26 0.78 10.55
N LYS A 108 -19.58 0.72 9.41
CA LYS A 108 -19.65 -0.44 8.50
C LYS A 108 -18.71 -1.58 8.90
N GLY A 109 -17.78 -1.38 9.81
CA GLY A 109 -16.77 -2.37 10.21
C GLY A 109 -15.79 -2.67 9.09
N ILE A 110 -15.29 -1.64 8.41
CA ILE A 110 -14.35 -1.75 7.29
C ILE A 110 -12.96 -1.31 7.75
N ALA A 111 -12.02 -2.25 7.83
CA ALA A 111 -10.62 -1.97 8.10
C ALA A 111 -9.85 -1.65 6.81
N LEU A 112 -8.81 -0.83 6.96
CA LEU A 112 -7.92 -0.45 5.86
C LEU A 112 -6.46 -0.68 6.24
N SER A 113 -5.71 -1.25 5.32
CA SER A 113 -4.24 -1.33 5.36
C SER A 113 -3.69 -1.42 3.93
N ASP A 114 -2.38 -1.55 3.80
CA ASP A 114 -1.71 -1.84 2.54
C ASP A 114 -0.87 -3.11 2.67
N THR A 115 -0.54 -3.77 1.56
CA THR A 115 0.21 -5.04 1.54
C THR A 115 1.71 -4.83 1.71
N ALA A 116 2.23 -3.60 1.58
CA ALA A 116 3.64 -3.30 1.76
C ALA A 116 3.89 -2.40 2.98
N ARG A 117 4.89 -2.77 3.80
CA ARG A 117 5.43 -1.98 4.92
C ARG A 117 6.50 -1.01 4.45
N SER A 118 7.33 -1.44 3.52
CA SER A 118 8.35 -0.59 2.92
C SER A 118 8.58 -0.93 1.45
N VAL A 119 8.91 0.07 0.67
CA VAL A 119 9.10 -0.05 -0.79
C VAL A 119 10.28 0.79 -1.26
N LYS A 120 10.83 0.45 -2.44
CA LYS A 120 11.58 1.37 -3.29
C LYS A 120 10.71 1.81 -4.44
N ARG A 121 10.64 3.11 -4.68
CA ARG A 121 9.87 3.70 -5.77
C ARG A 121 10.79 3.93 -6.97
N LEU A 122 10.72 3.02 -7.95
CA LEU A 122 11.60 3.02 -9.12
C LEU A 122 11.35 4.18 -10.10
N LYS A 123 10.14 4.78 -10.05
CA LYS A 123 9.76 5.96 -10.83
C LYS A 123 8.93 6.92 -9.99
N ASP A 124 9.05 8.20 -10.26
CA ASP A 124 8.29 9.24 -9.55
C ASP A 124 6.85 9.38 -10.08
N ASN A 125 6.08 8.29 -9.95
CA ASN A 125 4.66 8.27 -10.30
C ASN A 125 3.86 7.50 -9.25
N ALA A 126 2.53 7.44 -9.40
CA ALA A 126 1.62 6.77 -8.48
C ALA A 126 1.29 5.33 -8.92
N SER A 127 2.01 4.77 -9.89
CA SER A 127 1.72 3.43 -10.40
C SER A 127 2.44 2.35 -9.59
N ASP A 128 1.69 1.38 -9.10
CA ASP A 128 2.19 0.22 -8.36
C ASP A 128 3.19 -0.64 -9.16
N LYS A 129 3.13 -0.55 -10.51
CA LYS A 129 4.06 -1.24 -11.41
C LYS A 129 5.54 -0.90 -11.14
N PHE A 130 5.79 0.28 -10.58
CA PHE A 130 7.14 0.77 -10.31
C PHE A 130 7.47 0.77 -8.80
N LEU A 131 6.73 0.00 -8.00
CA LEU A 131 7.04 -0.26 -6.60
C LEU A 131 7.75 -1.61 -6.47
N GLU A 132 8.96 -1.59 -5.93
CA GLU A 132 9.68 -2.77 -5.46
C GLU A 132 9.38 -2.90 -3.97
N VAL A 133 8.70 -3.97 -3.56
CA VAL A 133 8.39 -4.23 -2.15
C VAL A 133 9.65 -4.73 -1.46
N VAL A 134 10.09 -4.00 -0.45
CA VAL A 134 11.24 -4.37 0.40
C VAL A 134 10.77 -5.20 1.58
N GLU A 135 9.65 -4.80 2.19
CA GLU A 135 9.02 -5.50 3.32
C GLU A 135 7.51 -5.56 3.12
N ALA A 136 6.94 -6.76 3.14
CA ALA A 136 5.49 -6.96 3.10
C ALA A 136 4.87 -6.68 4.47
N ALA A 137 3.58 -6.30 4.47
CA ALA A 137 2.81 -6.20 5.71
C ALA A 137 2.51 -7.59 6.27
N ASP A 138 2.52 -7.72 7.59
CA ASP A 138 2.11 -8.94 8.28
C ASP A 138 0.57 -9.02 8.34
N ILE A 139 -0.02 -9.63 7.30
CA ILE A 139 -1.47 -9.78 7.19
C ILE A 139 -2.02 -10.76 8.24
N ASN A 140 -1.21 -11.74 8.67
CA ASN A 140 -1.62 -12.68 9.71
C ASN A 140 -1.86 -11.93 11.02
N THR A 141 -0.89 -11.15 11.48
CA THR A 141 -1.04 -10.31 12.69
C THR A 141 -2.20 -9.32 12.55
N LEU A 142 -2.49 -8.79 11.34
CA LEU A 142 -3.67 -7.95 11.14
C LEU A 142 -4.97 -8.75 11.31
N LEU A 143 -5.09 -9.92 10.71
CA LEU A 143 -6.30 -10.76 10.78
C LEU A 143 -6.55 -11.31 12.20
N GLU A 144 -5.53 -11.52 13.01
CA GLU A 144 -5.66 -11.89 14.42
C GLU A 144 -6.37 -10.81 15.24
N GLN A 145 -6.15 -9.53 14.92
CA GLN A 145 -6.82 -8.39 15.57
C GLN A 145 -8.29 -8.23 15.14
N MET A 146 -8.74 -8.97 14.11
CA MET A 146 -10.06 -8.85 13.50
C MET A 146 -10.82 -10.19 13.51
N PRO A 147 -11.23 -10.72 14.66
CA PRO A 147 -11.85 -12.05 14.77
C PRO A 147 -13.17 -12.17 14.02
N MET A 148 -13.89 -11.06 13.79
CA MET A 148 -15.14 -11.02 13.03
C MET A 148 -14.96 -10.82 11.53
N CYS A 149 -13.74 -10.60 11.05
CA CYS A 149 -13.44 -10.38 9.64
C CYS A 149 -13.72 -11.64 8.82
N LYS A 150 -14.54 -11.49 7.77
CA LYS A 150 -14.96 -12.58 6.87
C LYS A 150 -14.44 -12.44 5.45
N ALA A 151 -13.86 -11.27 5.12
CA ALA A 151 -13.37 -11.01 3.79
C ALA A 151 -12.12 -10.14 3.79
N VAL A 152 -11.18 -10.48 2.91
CA VAL A 152 -10.07 -9.61 2.53
C VAL A 152 -10.31 -9.15 1.10
N VAL A 153 -10.30 -7.85 0.89
CA VAL A 153 -10.62 -7.20 -0.38
C VAL A 153 -9.38 -6.49 -0.90
N ILE A 154 -8.95 -6.85 -2.08
CA ILE A 154 -7.74 -6.28 -2.70
C ILE A 154 -8.12 -5.41 -3.89
N THR A 155 -7.45 -4.28 -4.01
CA THR A 155 -7.56 -3.37 -5.14
C THR A 155 -6.19 -3.17 -5.79
N GLY A 156 -6.00 -3.72 -6.97
CA GLY A 156 -4.73 -3.61 -7.71
C GLY A 156 -3.98 -4.93 -7.86
N GLN A 157 -3.16 -5.01 -8.90
CA GLN A 157 -2.47 -6.24 -9.30
C GLN A 157 -1.40 -6.66 -8.29
N LYS A 158 -0.54 -5.71 -7.88
CA LYS A 158 0.59 -6.01 -6.98
C LYS A 158 0.14 -6.55 -5.62
N ALA A 159 -0.87 -5.90 -5.04
CA ALA A 159 -1.46 -6.35 -3.78
C ALA A 159 -2.11 -7.75 -3.90
N THR A 160 -2.73 -8.04 -5.06
CA THR A 160 -3.33 -9.34 -5.35
C THR A 160 -2.30 -10.47 -5.34
N GLU A 161 -1.15 -10.27 -5.98
CA GLU A 161 -0.06 -11.26 -6.02
C GLU A 161 0.46 -11.56 -4.61
N ILE A 162 0.73 -10.54 -3.80
CA ILE A 162 1.22 -10.70 -2.42
C ILE A 162 0.22 -11.48 -1.56
N LEU A 163 -1.09 -11.16 -1.63
CA LEU A 163 -2.07 -11.89 -0.83
C LEU A 163 -2.27 -13.33 -1.32
N SER A 164 -2.30 -13.56 -2.64
CA SER A 164 -2.44 -14.89 -3.22
C SER A 164 -1.36 -15.85 -2.71
N ASP A 165 -0.11 -15.38 -2.67
CA ASP A 165 1.02 -16.14 -2.15
C ASP A 165 0.85 -16.44 -0.65
N LEU A 166 0.42 -15.43 0.12
CA LEU A 166 0.24 -15.56 1.58
C LEU A 166 -0.86 -16.56 1.95
N VAL A 167 -2.01 -16.51 1.25
CA VAL A 167 -3.17 -17.39 1.56
C VAL A 167 -3.14 -18.71 0.79
N SER A 168 -2.09 -18.96 0.00
CA SER A 168 -1.92 -20.14 -0.85
C SER A 168 -3.18 -20.44 -1.70
N SER A 169 -3.80 -19.41 -2.25
CA SER A 169 -5.04 -19.47 -2.99
C SER A 169 -4.88 -18.97 -4.43
N ALA A 170 -5.71 -19.48 -5.32
CA ALA A 170 -5.76 -19.00 -6.69
C ALA A 170 -6.16 -17.52 -6.74
N ILE A 171 -5.60 -16.77 -7.69
CA ILE A 171 -5.99 -15.38 -7.93
C ILE A 171 -7.41 -15.33 -8.51
N PRO A 172 -8.39 -14.69 -7.82
CA PRO A 172 -9.74 -14.59 -8.35
C PRO A 172 -9.79 -13.67 -9.59
N PRO A 173 -10.76 -13.89 -10.51
CA PRO A 173 -11.06 -12.91 -11.54
C PRO A 173 -11.44 -11.55 -10.94
N VAL A 174 -11.20 -10.46 -11.70
CA VAL A 174 -11.57 -9.10 -11.24
C VAL A 174 -13.09 -9.00 -11.05
N GLY A 175 -13.52 -8.53 -9.90
CA GLY A 175 -14.92 -8.41 -9.50
C GLY A 175 -15.51 -9.71 -8.94
N SER A 176 -14.66 -10.66 -8.55
CA SER A 176 -15.06 -11.95 -7.99
C SER A 176 -14.23 -12.29 -6.75
N PHE A 177 -14.49 -13.44 -6.13
CA PHE A 177 -13.76 -13.94 -4.97
C PHE A 177 -13.44 -15.43 -5.11
N VAL A 178 -12.51 -15.89 -4.26
CA VAL A 178 -12.29 -17.29 -3.92
C VAL A 178 -12.41 -17.45 -2.41
N GLU A 179 -12.81 -18.62 -1.96
CA GLU A 179 -12.83 -18.92 -0.52
C GLU A 179 -11.47 -19.48 -0.11
N PHE A 180 -11.05 -19.13 1.09
CA PHE A 180 -9.87 -19.68 1.74
C PHE A 180 -10.13 -19.87 3.22
N GLU A 181 -9.31 -20.70 3.87
CA GLU A 181 -9.39 -20.93 5.31
C GLU A 181 -8.24 -20.21 6.02
N TYR A 182 -8.59 -19.48 7.09
CA TYR A 182 -7.63 -18.83 7.97
C TYR A 182 -7.96 -19.19 9.42
N GLN A 183 -7.08 -19.94 10.10
CA GLN A 183 -7.28 -20.39 11.48
C GLN A 183 -8.69 -20.95 11.73
N SER A 184 -9.12 -21.91 10.90
CA SER A 184 -10.46 -22.53 10.93
C SER A 184 -11.63 -21.58 10.62
N ARG A 185 -11.38 -20.35 10.18
CA ARG A 185 -12.39 -19.42 9.68
C ARG A 185 -12.49 -19.48 8.17
N LYS A 186 -13.69 -19.71 7.62
CA LYS A 186 -13.94 -19.54 6.19
C LYS A 186 -13.97 -18.07 5.86
N MET A 187 -13.10 -17.63 4.97
CA MET A 187 -12.95 -16.25 4.54
C MET A 187 -13.03 -16.16 3.01
N ARG A 188 -13.36 -14.98 2.50
CA ARG A 188 -13.39 -14.67 1.08
C ARG A 188 -12.25 -13.73 0.71
N PHE A 189 -11.54 -14.07 -0.34
CA PHE A 189 -10.56 -13.22 -0.98
C PHE A 189 -11.17 -12.58 -2.23
N TYR A 190 -11.55 -11.31 -2.14
CA TYR A 190 -12.07 -10.52 -3.26
C TYR A 190 -10.98 -9.80 -4.00
N ARG A 191 -10.99 -9.87 -5.33
CA ARG A 191 -10.18 -9.03 -6.21
C ARG A 191 -11.08 -8.03 -6.91
N MET A 192 -10.98 -6.75 -6.52
CA MET A 192 -11.80 -5.69 -7.08
C MET A 192 -11.09 -4.92 -8.20
N PRO A 193 -11.83 -4.28 -9.12
CA PRO A 193 -11.22 -3.38 -10.09
C PRO A 193 -10.50 -2.26 -9.37
N SER A 194 -9.34 -1.85 -9.92
CA SER A 194 -8.57 -0.75 -9.34
C SER A 194 -9.39 0.53 -9.25
N SER A 195 -9.32 1.19 -8.10
CA SER A 195 -9.93 2.50 -7.88
C SER A 195 -9.16 3.66 -8.54
N SER A 196 -7.98 3.42 -9.09
CA SER A 196 -7.24 4.44 -9.84
C SER A 196 -8.04 4.93 -11.04
N ARG A 197 -8.02 6.23 -11.32
CA ARG A 197 -8.59 6.78 -12.56
C ARG A 197 -7.86 6.34 -13.83
N ALA A 198 -6.61 5.91 -13.70
CA ALA A 198 -5.87 5.35 -14.83
C ALA A 198 -6.37 3.93 -15.22
N TYR A 199 -7.16 3.27 -14.38
CA TYR A 199 -7.78 1.99 -14.73
C TYR A 199 -8.94 2.21 -15.69
N PRO A 200 -8.97 1.56 -16.88
CA PRO A 200 -9.88 1.88 -17.98
C PRO A 200 -11.31 1.32 -17.75
N LYS A 201 -11.94 1.77 -16.67
CA LYS A 201 -13.33 1.43 -16.33
C LYS A 201 -14.03 2.67 -15.76
N PRO A 202 -15.22 3.06 -16.29
CA PRO A 202 -16.01 4.18 -15.77
C PRO A 202 -16.32 4.05 -14.28
N LEU A 203 -16.46 5.18 -13.59
CA LEU A 203 -16.76 5.22 -12.15
C LEU A 203 -18.04 4.45 -11.80
N SER A 204 -19.12 4.62 -12.59
CA SER A 204 -20.40 3.91 -12.40
C SER A 204 -20.25 2.39 -12.51
N GLU A 205 -19.45 1.91 -13.46
CA GLU A 205 -19.20 0.49 -13.61
C GLU A 205 -18.32 -0.07 -12.48
N LYS A 206 -17.33 0.70 -12.00
CA LYS A 206 -16.58 0.34 -10.79
C LYS A 206 -17.54 0.22 -9.61
N ALA A 207 -18.38 1.24 -9.39
CA ALA A 207 -19.35 1.28 -8.30
C ALA A 207 -20.30 0.08 -8.33
N ALA A 208 -20.82 -0.30 -9.50
CA ALA A 208 -21.69 -1.48 -9.66
C ALA A 208 -21.00 -2.80 -9.25
N VAL A 209 -19.69 -2.96 -9.55
CA VAL A 209 -18.93 -4.14 -9.12
C VAL A 209 -18.73 -4.14 -7.61
N TYR A 210 -18.40 -2.99 -7.01
CA TYR A 210 -18.23 -2.86 -5.56
C TYR A 210 -19.56 -3.04 -4.81
N ALA A 211 -20.68 -2.54 -5.35
CA ALA A 211 -22.02 -2.72 -4.76
C ALA A 211 -22.35 -4.20 -4.57
N ARG A 212 -22.17 -5.03 -5.61
CA ARG A 212 -22.39 -6.48 -5.51
C ARG A 212 -21.57 -7.12 -4.40
N MET A 213 -20.29 -6.78 -4.28
CA MET A 213 -19.45 -7.29 -3.21
C MET A 213 -19.98 -6.86 -1.81
N PHE A 214 -20.39 -5.61 -1.64
CA PHE A 214 -20.94 -5.14 -0.37
C PHE A 214 -22.27 -5.80 -0.04
N GLU A 215 -23.15 -6.04 -1.03
CA GLU A 215 -24.39 -6.83 -0.87
C GLU A 215 -24.07 -8.25 -0.40
N GLU A 216 -23.15 -8.95 -1.08
CA GLU A 216 -22.72 -10.32 -0.74
C GLU A 216 -22.12 -10.41 0.68
N LEU A 217 -21.52 -9.33 1.18
CA LEU A 217 -20.98 -9.23 2.52
C LEU A 217 -21.99 -8.72 3.55
N GLY A 218 -23.21 -8.35 3.13
CA GLY A 218 -24.26 -7.78 3.97
C GLY A 218 -23.87 -6.46 4.60
N LEU A 219 -23.18 -5.59 3.83
CA LEU A 219 -22.72 -4.26 4.27
C LEU A 219 -23.60 -3.11 3.73
N LEU A 220 -24.44 -3.39 2.71
CA LEU A 220 -25.46 -2.46 2.20
C LEU A 220 -26.73 -2.52 3.02
#